data_8ad61db80387f9b440db1378a7d8d97c
#
_entry.id   8ad61db80387f9b440db1378a7d8d97c
#
_cell.length_a   1.000
_cell.length_b   1.000
_cell.length_c   1.000
_cell.angle_alpha   90.00
_cell.angle_beta   90.00
_cell.angle_gamma   90.00
#
_symmetry.space_group_name_H-M   'P 1'
#
loop_
_entity.id
_entity.type
_entity.pdbx_description
1 polymer ?
#
loop_
_entity_poly.entity_id
_entity_poly.type
_entity_poly.pdbx_seq_one_letter_code
_entity_poly.pdbx_strand_id
1 'polypeptide(L)'
;MPSWLDDFLFTYGNLVHALGVNGLLALSMYVVLAVGQLSLGQAAFMGLGAYSSALMTLKLGWPFWAVLPLSVVVPVLFALAVGVPTLRLSGVYLAIATIGLGEVLRSIYLNVDYVGGALGLSGIPERANAFLIHGLLLLAVLVLWLVARSRIGRAMEAMREDETAAESMGVDVRRYKMGALLASAALAGLAGCLSAHVSSFIGPNEYGFEPAVTILSFALLGGIGNPIAPVFGAWVLTLLPELLRGLADLRLVVNGLIIVVAVLFLPRGLFGVPMRRVAARVRADAGASRAQPGARPT
;
A
#
# COMPACT_ATOMS: atom_id res chain seq x y z
N MET A 1 5.85 8.75 -33.07
CA MET A 1 6.50 9.22 -31.83
C MET A 1 7.98 9.40 -32.08
N PRO A 2 8.75 10.24 -31.35
CA PRO A 2 10.20 10.31 -31.55
C PRO A 2 10.85 8.97 -31.20
N SER A 3 11.78 8.49 -32.02
CA SER A 3 12.45 7.18 -31.86
C SER A 3 13.08 6.95 -30.49
N TRP A 4 13.57 8.00 -29.82
CA TRP A 4 14.16 7.92 -28.49
C TRP A 4 13.14 7.58 -27.38
N LEU A 5 11.85 7.92 -27.57
CA LEU A 5 10.78 7.54 -26.63
C LEU A 5 10.44 6.04 -26.77
N ASP A 6 10.45 5.52 -27.98
CA ASP A 6 10.19 4.10 -28.21
C ASP A 6 11.35 3.24 -27.69
N ASP A 7 12.60 3.66 -27.86
CA ASP A 7 13.78 3.00 -27.31
C ASP A 7 13.82 3.06 -25.77
N PHE A 8 13.44 4.20 -25.19
CA PHE A 8 13.33 4.35 -23.74
C PHE A 8 12.24 3.46 -23.16
N LEU A 9 11.04 3.45 -23.73
CA LEU A 9 9.92 2.62 -23.29
C LEU A 9 10.20 1.13 -23.47
N PHE A 10 10.93 0.74 -24.52
CA PHE A 10 11.35 -0.64 -24.70
C PHE A 10 12.34 -1.10 -23.63
N THR A 11 13.29 -0.24 -23.27
CA THR A 11 14.32 -0.56 -22.27
C THR A 11 13.82 -0.48 -20.83
N TYR A 12 13.01 0.52 -20.53
CA TYR A 12 12.55 0.83 -19.15
C TYR A 12 11.04 0.63 -18.92
N GLY A 13 10.31 0.09 -19.90
CA GLY A 13 8.86 -0.08 -19.81
C GLY A 13 8.42 -0.88 -18.59
N ASN A 14 9.11 -1.98 -18.31
CA ASN A 14 8.82 -2.80 -17.12
C ASN A 14 9.09 -2.05 -15.82
N LEU A 15 10.10 -1.20 -15.77
CA LEU A 15 10.41 -0.36 -14.61
C LEU A 15 9.32 0.70 -14.40
N VAL A 16 8.87 1.35 -15.47
CA VAL A 16 7.78 2.34 -15.42
C VAL A 16 6.49 1.70 -14.91
N HIS A 17 6.14 0.51 -15.40
CA HIS A 17 4.97 -0.23 -14.91
C HIS A 17 5.12 -0.60 -13.43
N ALA A 18 6.28 -1.11 -13.02
CA ALA A 18 6.56 -1.47 -11.63
C ALA A 18 6.46 -0.26 -10.68
N LEU A 19 6.94 0.93 -11.09
CA LEU A 19 6.80 2.16 -10.31
C LEU A 19 5.34 2.51 -10.03
N GLY A 20 4.46 2.35 -11.01
CA GLY A 20 3.03 2.60 -10.85
C GLY A 20 2.33 1.57 -9.95
N VAL A 21 2.58 0.28 -10.18
CA VAL A 21 2.00 -0.82 -9.38
C VAL A 21 2.47 -0.75 -7.93
N ASN A 22 3.77 -0.59 -7.70
CA ASN A 22 4.34 -0.48 -6.36
C ASN A 22 3.87 0.80 -5.64
N GLY A 23 3.63 1.89 -6.38
CA GLY A 23 3.00 3.09 -5.86
C GLY A 23 1.59 2.83 -5.32
N LEU A 24 0.75 2.07 -6.04
CA LEU A 24 -0.58 1.66 -5.58
C LEU A 24 -0.50 0.75 -4.34
N LEU A 25 0.45 -0.18 -4.30
CA LEU A 25 0.68 -1.04 -3.14
C LEU A 25 1.14 -0.24 -1.92
N ALA A 26 2.00 0.74 -2.10
CA ALA A 26 2.42 1.65 -1.04
C ALA A 26 1.24 2.47 -0.48
N LEU A 27 0.33 2.93 -1.35
CA LEU A 27 -0.90 3.61 -0.93
C LEU A 27 -1.86 2.67 -0.20
N SER A 28 -1.98 1.42 -0.64
CA SER A 28 -2.74 0.38 0.05
C SER A 28 -2.26 0.20 1.50
N MET A 29 -0.94 0.12 1.69
CA MET A 29 -0.33 0.02 3.01
C MET A 29 -0.49 1.30 3.84
N TYR A 30 -0.34 2.47 3.22
CA TYR A 30 -0.54 3.77 3.86
C TYR A 30 -1.92 3.89 4.53
N VAL A 31 -2.99 3.48 3.85
CA VAL A 31 -4.36 3.61 4.36
C VAL A 31 -4.54 2.87 5.69
N VAL A 32 -3.97 1.68 5.81
CA VAL A 32 -4.07 0.88 7.05
C VAL A 32 -3.18 1.45 8.15
N LEU A 33 -1.97 1.89 7.81
CA LEU A 33 -1.07 2.54 8.77
C LEU A 33 -1.60 3.89 9.25
N ALA A 34 -2.36 4.61 8.43
CA ALA A 34 -2.96 5.90 8.78
C ALA A 34 -4.01 5.81 9.90
N VAL A 35 -4.62 4.65 10.10
CA VAL A 35 -5.53 4.37 11.23
C VAL A 35 -4.85 3.64 12.40
N GLY A 36 -3.51 3.54 12.37
CA GLY A 36 -2.75 2.87 13.42
C GLY A 36 -2.79 1.33 13.38
N GLN A 37 -3.25 0.73 12.28
CA GLN A 37 -3.25 -0.72 12.11
C GLN A 37 -1.96 -1.18 11.41
N LEU A 38 -1.31 -2.22 11.94
CA LEU A 38 -0.22 -2.92 11.27
C LEU A 38 -0.77 -4.21 10.65
N SER A 39 -1.07 -4.18 9.35
CA SER A 39 -1.52 -5.34 8.59
C SER A 39 -0.52 -5.66 7.49
N LEU A 40 -0.21 -6.93 7.30
CA LEU A 40 0.64 -7.45 6.23
C LEU A 40 -0.15 -8.28 5.20
N GLY A 41 -1.46 -8.04 5.13
CA GLY A 41 -2.36 -8.73 4.20
C GLY A 41 -2.38 -8.16 2.79
N GLN A 42 -1.65 -7.08 2.49
CA GLN A 42 -1.71 -6.40 1.19
C GLN A 42 -1.25 -7.31 0.05
N ALA A 43 -0.21 -8.14 0.26
CA ALA A 43 0.22 -9.12 -0.73
C ALA A 43 -0.87 -10.16 -1.01
N ALA A 44 -1.62 -10.59 0.02
CA ALA A 44 -2.76 -11.50 -0.12
C ALA A 44 -3.90 -10.86 -0.96
N PHE A 45 -4.25 -9.60 -0.69
CA PHE A 45 -5.25 -8.87 -1.47
C PHE A 45 -4.78 -8.61 -2.90
N MET A 46 -3.50 -8.33 -3.11
CA MET A 46 -2.89 -8.24 -4.43
C MET A 46 -3.04 -9.55 -5.19
N GLY A 47 -2.73 -10.69 -4.54
CA GLY A 47 -2.90 -12.02 -5.12
C GLY A 47 -4.35 -12.32 -5.52
N LEU A 48 -5.32 -12.02 -4.65
CA LEU A 48 -6.74 -12.18 -4.96
C LEU A 48 -7.16 -11.35 -6.19
N GLY A 49 -6.68 -10.11 -6.31
CA GLY A 49 -6.94 -9.26 -7.48
C GLY A 49 -6.30 -9.82 -8.75
N ALA A 50 -5.05 -10.26 -8.68
CA ALA A 50 -4.32 -10.83 -9.80
C ALA A 50 -4.95 -12.14 -10.31
N TYR A 51 -5.16 -13.10 -9.41
CA TYR A 51 -5.74 -14.40 -9.78
C TYR A 51 -7.18 -14.30 -10.25
N SER A 52 -8.03 -13.49 -9.59
CA SER A 52 -9.40 -13.28 -10.05
C SER A 52 -9.44 -12.65 -11.44
N SER A 53 -8.62 -11.63 -11.70
CA SER A 53 -8.56 -10.98 -13.01
C SER A 53 -8.04 -11.92 -14.11
N ALA A 54 -6.98 -12.69 -13.81
CA ALA A 54 -6.41 -13.65 -14.74
C ALA A 54 -7.40 -14.75 -15.11
N LEU A 55 -8.09 -15.33 -14.12
CA LEU A 55 -9.09 -16.38 -14.36
C LEU A 55 -10.28 -15.87 -15.17
N MET A 56 -10.78 -14.66 -14.88
CA MET A 56 -11.89 -14.06 -15.66
C MET A 56 -11.48 -13.80 -17.10
N THR A 57 -10.26 -13.35 -17.33
CA THR A 57 -9.76 -13.06 -18.69
C THR A 57 -9.45 -14.34 -19.45
N LEU A 58 -8.74 -15.32 -18.84
CA LEU A 58 -8.30 -16.53 -19.53
C LEU A 58 -9.41 -17.55 -19.74
N LYS A 59 -10.27 -17.76 -18.72
CA LYS A 59 -11.26 -18.85 -18.75
C LYS A 59 -12.65 -18.38 -19.14
N LEU A 60 -13.03 -17.16 -18.77
CA LEU A 60 -14.35 -16.61 -19.09
C LEU A 60 -14.32 -15.69 -20.32
N GLY A 61 -13.13 -15.31 -20.83
CA GLY A 61 -12.98 -14.44 -21.98
C GLY A 61 -13.54 -13.03 -21.80
N TRP A 62 -13.66 -12.58 -20.57
CA TRP A 62 -14.24 -11.27 -20.27
C TRP A 62 -13.32 -10.13 -20.71
N PRO A 63 -13.89 -9.00 -21.18
CA PRO A 63 -13.10 -7.85 -21.57
C PRO A 63 -12.44 -7.21 -20.34
N PHE A 64 -11.22 -6.71 -20.51
CA PHE A 64 -10.41 -6.10 -19.44
C PHE A 64 -11.16 -5.05 -18.60
N TRP A 65 -11.99 -4.21 -19.28
CA TRP A 65 -12.75 -3.15 -18.59
C TRP A 65 -13.83 -3.68 -17.64
N ALA A 66 -14.35 -4.88 -17.86
CA ALA A 66 -15.26 -5.54 -16.93
C ALA A 66 -14.50 -6.28 -15.80
N VAL A 67 -13.34 -6.81 -16.13
CA VAL A 67 -12.47 -7.53 -15.17
C VAL A 67 -11.87 -6.58 -14.12
N LEU A 68 -11.49 -5.37 -14.52
CA LEU A 68 -10.85 -4.39 -13.65
C LEU A 68 -11.68 -4.04 -12.40
N PRO A 69 -12.97 -3.68 -12.46
CA PRO A 69 -13.77 -3.44 -11.26
C PRO A 69 -14.00 -4.71 -10.43
N LEU A 70 -14.16 -5.88 -11.07
CA LEU A 70 -14.34 -7.13 -10.34
C LEU A 70 -13.07 -7.54 -9.56
N SER A 71 -11.89 -7.29 -10.12
CA SER A 71 -10.62 -7.54 -9.43
C SER A 71 -10.43 -6.67 -8.18
N VAL A 72 -11.19 -5.60 -8.05
CA VAL A 72 -11.28 -4.78 -6.83
C VAL A 72 -12.33 -5.36 -5.87
N VAL A 73 -13.48 -5.80 -6.39
CA VAL A 73 -14.59 -6.31 -5.57
C VAL A 73 -14.22 -7.59 -4.84
N VAL A 74 -13.53 -8.53 -5.50
CA VAL A 74 -13.15 -9.83 -4.88
C VAL A 74 -12.27 -9.66 -3.64
N PRO A 75 -11.15 -8.92 -3.67
CA PRO A 75 -10.36 -8.65 -2.47
C PRO A 75 -11.14 -7.90 -1.39
N VAL A 76 -12.03 -6.96 -1.77
CA VAL A 76 -12.85 -6.19 -0.81
C VAL A 76 -13.85 -7.11 -0.09
N LEU A 77 -14.52 -8.01 -0.79
CA LEU A 77 -15.43 -8.98 -0.17
C LEU A 77 -14.68 -9.93 0.76
N PHE A 78 -13.50 -10.39 0.35
CA PHE A 78 -12.64 -11.21 1.18
C PHE A 78 -12.16 -10.44 2.43
N ALA A 79 -11.73 -9.18 2.26
CA ALA A 79 -11.33 -8.31 3.36
C ALA A 79 -12.50 -8.04 4.33
N LEU A 80 -13.73 -7.93 3.84
CA LEU A 80 -14.92 -7.81 4.67
C LEU A 80 -15.15 -9.07 5.52
N ALA A 81 -15.06 -10.25 4.90
CA ALA A 81 -15.25 -11.53 5.59
C ALA A 81 -14.19 -11.77 6.68
N VAL A 82 -12.92 -11.51 6.35
CA VAL A 82 -11.78 -11.72 7.26
C VAL A 82 -11.62 -10.55 8.23
N GLY A 83 -11.98 -9.34 7.83
CA GLY A 83 -11.85 -8.13 8.63
C GLY A 83 -12.64 -8.19 9.93
N VAL A 84 -13.84 -8.79 9.92
CA VAL A 84 -14.67 -8.90 11.12
C VAL A 84 -13.96 -9.63 12.29
N PRO A 85 -13.37 -10.81 12.09
CA PRO A 85 -12.57 -11.47 13.13
C PRO A 85 -11.22 -10.78 13.41
N THR A 86 -10.53 -10.29 12.38
CA THR A 86 -9.18 -9.72 12.53
C THR A 86 -9.17 -8.36 13.22
N LEU A 87 -10.24 -7.57 13.12
CA LEU A 87 -10.36 -6.28 13.82
C LEU A 87 -10.43 -6.41 15.36
N ARG A 88 -10.59 -7.62 15.88
CA ARG A 88 -10.47 -7.88 17.33
C ARG A 88 -9.00 -7.96 17.79
N LEU A 89 -8.08 -8.09 16.84
CA LEU A 89 -6.64 -8.14 17.10
C LEU A 89 -6.04 -6.75 16.95
N SER A 90 -5.03 -6.45 17.74
CA SER A 90 -4.31 -5.17 17.70
C SER A 90 -2.80 -5.38 17.60
N GLY A 91 -2.08 -4.37 17.07
CA GLY A 91 -0.63 -4.35 17.00
C GLY A 91 -0.04 -5.54 16.25
N VAL A 92 0.94 -6.19 16.88
CA VAL A 92 1.71 -7.31 16.30
C VAL A 92 0.82 -8.54 16.03
N TYR A 93 -0.20 -8.80 16.85
CA TYR A 93 -1.10 -9.94 16.66
C TYR A 93 -1.90 -9.83 15.36
N LEU A 94 -2.31 -8.62 14.97
CA LEU A 94 -2.96 -8.40 13.68
C LEU A 94 -2.00 -8.65 12.52
N ALA A 95 -0.74 -8.20 12.64
CA ALA A 95 0.29 -8.45 11.63
C ALA A 95 0.52 -9.95 11.42
N ILE A 96 0.70 -10.72 12.50
CA ILE A 96 0.90 -12.18 12.44
C ILE A 96 -0.30 -12.87 11.80
N ALA A 97 -1.52 -12.51 12.21
CA ALA A 97 -2.74 -13.09 11.65
C ALA A 97 -2.88 -12.81 10.14
N THR A 98 -2.54 -11.59 9.70
CA THR A 98 -2.62 -11.22 8.28
C THR A 98 -1.52 -11.82 7.42
N ILE A 99 -0.32 -12.08 7.99
CA ILE A 99 0.72 -12.90 7.34
C ILE A 99 0.22 -14.32 7.16
N GLY A 100 -0.30 -14.94 8.23
CA GLY A 100 -0.83 -16.31 8.17
C GLY A 100 -1.93 -16.45 7.12
N LEU A 101 -2.82 -15.44 7.01
CA LEU A 101 -3.83 -15.40 5.97
C LEU A 101 -3.22 -15.34 4.56
N GLY A 102 -2.16 -14.56 4.37
CA GLY A 102 -1.42 -14.48 3.11
C GLY A 102 -0.82 -15.84 2.72
N GLU A 103 -0.21 -16.54 3.68
CA GLU A 103 0.37 -17.87 3.44
C GLU A 103 -0.70 -18.95 3.17
N VAL A 104 -1.87 -18.85 3.78
CA VAL A 104 -3.02 -19.72 3.44
C VAL A 104 -3.45 -19.51 1.99
N LEU A 105 -3.63 -18.26 1.53
CA LEU A 105 -3.98 -17.98 0.14
C LEU A 105 -2.89 -18.43 -0.83
N ARG A 106 -1.62 -18.17 -0.50
CA ARG A 106 -0.48 -18.65 -1.28
C ARG A 106 -0.48 -20.19 -1.40
N SER A 107 -0.76 -20.88 -0.29
CA SER A 107 -0.88 -22.34 -0.30
C SER A 107 -2.04 -22.83 -1.17
N ILE A 108 -3.17 -22.11 -1.19
CA ILE A 108 -4.29 -22.41 -2.10
C ILE A 108 -3.84 -22.26 -3.56
N TYR A 109 -3.14 -21.17 -3.90
CA TYR A 109 -2.65 -20.96 -5.28
C TYR A 109 -1.66 -22.04 -5.71
N LEU A 110 -0.81 -22.54 -4.79
CA LEU A 110 0.15 -23.60 -5.07
C LEU A 110 -0.48 -24.98 -5.30
N ASN A 111 -1.58 -25.29 -4.62
CA ASN A 111 -2.14 -26.66 -4.57
C ASN A 111 -3.41 -26.83 -5.42
N VAL A 112 -4.00 -25.77 -5.94
CA VAL A 112 -5.22 -25.85 -6.75
C VAL A 112 -4.87 -25.73 -8.23
N ASP A 113 -4.96 -26.85 -8.97
CA ASP A 113 -4.65 -26.90 -10.41
C ASP A 113 -5.50 -25.93 -11.25
N TYR A 114 -6.73 -25.63 -10.81
CA TYR A 114 -7.61 -24.69 -11.50
C TYR A 114 -7.03 -23.29 -11.61
N VAL A 115 -6.24 -22.87 -10.63
CA VAL A 115 -5.55 -21.56 -10.60
C VAL A 115 -4.10 -21.65 -11.10
N GLY A 116 -3.71 -22.74 -11.72
CA GLY A 116 -2.37 -22.97 -12.30
C GLY A 116 -1.38 -23.65 -11.39
N GLY A 117 -1.73 -23.90 -10.11
CA GLY A 117 -0.87 -24.60 -9.15
C GLY A 117 0.52 -23.96 -9.01
N ALA A 118 1.53 -24.78 -8.79
CA ALA A 118 2.92 -24.32 -8.62
C ALA A 118 3.53 -23.64 -9.87
N LEU A 119 3.00 -23.92 -11.07
CA LEU A 119 3.45 -23.32 -12.31
C LEU A 119 2.89 -21.90 -12.55
N GLY A 120 1.86 -21.52 -11.80
CA GLY A 120 1.18 -20.25 -11.98
C GLY A 120 0.31 -20.20 -13.25
N LEU A 121 -0.15 -19.00 -13.61
CA LEU A 121 -0.94 -18.75 -14.83
C LEU A 121 -0.12 -17.91 -15.81
N SER A 122 -0.02 -18.38 -17.06
CA SER A 122 0.63 -17.70 -18.18
C SER A 122 -0.34 -17.41 -19.30
N GLY A 123 0.06 -16.52 -20.23
CA GLY A 123 -0.76 -16.17 -21.39
C GLY A 123 -1.88 -15.16 -21.10
N ILE A 124 -1.77 -14.42 -20.01
CA ILE A 124 -2.68 -13.31 -19.68
C ILE A 124 -2.47 -12.21 -20.72
N PRO A 125 -3.53 -11.73 -21.42
CA PRO A 125 -3.40 -10.68 -22.42
C PRO A 125 -2.85 -9.40 -21.80
N GLU A 126 -1.80 -8.84 -22.39
CA GLU A 126 -1.24 -7.55 -22.01
C GLU A 126 -2.21 -6.43 -22.39
N ARG A 127 -2.89 -5.84 -21.41
CA ARG A 127 -3.92 -4.81 -21.59
C ARG A 127 -3.69 -3.58 -20.71
N ALA A 128 -2.79 -3.68 -19.73
CA ALA A 128 -2.47 -2.59 -18.82
C ALA A 128 -1.32 -1.76 -19.41
N ASN A 129 -1.62 -0.52 -19.80
CA ASN A 129 -0.63 0.42 -20.30
C ASN A 129 -0.10 1.32 -19.17
N ALA A 130 1.12 1.84 -19.33
CA ALA A 130 1.73 2.77 -18.38
C ALA A 130 0.82 3.97 -18.06
N PHE A 131 0.14 4.55 -19.07
CA PHE A 131 -0.80 5.66 -18.87
C PHE A 131 -1.99 5.29 -17.96
N LEU A 132 -2.54 4.09 -18.12
CA LEU A 132 -3.64 3.60 -17.28
C LEU A 132 -3.16 3.42 -15.83
N ILE A 133 -2.01 2.78 -15.63
CA ILE A 133 -1.44 2.49 -14.31
C ILE A 133 -1.17 3.80 -13.56
N HIS A 134 -0.46 4.74 -14.19
CA HIS A 134 -0.14 6.03 -13.58
C HIS A 134 -1.37 6.94 -13.44
N GLY A 135 -2.34 6.84 -14.35
CA GLY A 135 -3.63 7.54 -14.22
C GLY A 135 -4.41 7.06 -13.00
N LEU A 136 -4.47 5.74 -12.77
CA LEU A 136 -5.10 5.16 -11.59
C LEU A 136 -4.32 5.45 -10.30
N LEU A 137 -2.98 5.45 -10.36
CA LEU A 137 -2.13 5.87 -9.24
C LEU A 137 -2.41 7.33 -8.86
N LEU A 138 -2.44 8.23 -9.85
CA LEU A 138 -2.72 9.65 -9.63
C LEU A 138 -4.11 9.86 -9.05
N LEU A 139 -5.12 9.15 -9.57
CA LEU A 139 -6.48 9.16 -9.03
C LEU A 139 -6.51 8.68 -7.58
N ALA A 140 -5.82 7.58 -7.26
CA ALA A 140 -5.74 7.05 -5.90
C ALA A 140 -5.05 8.04 -4.95
N VAL A 141 -3.94 8.65 -5.37
CA VAL A 141 -3.26 9.72 -4.61
C VAL A 141 -4.20 10.89 -4.36
N LEU A 142 -4.92 11.36 -5.40
CA LEU A 142 -5.85 12.48 -5.29
C LEU A 142 -6.99 12.18 -4.31
N VAL A 143 -7.61 11.00 -4.42
CA VAL A 143 -8.69 10.57 -3.52
C VAL A 143 -8.20 10.51 -2.08
N LEU A 144 -7.06 9.85 -1.83
CA LEU A 144 -6.50 9.73 -0.48
C LEU A 144 -6.04 11.09 0.08
N TRP A 145 -5.54 11.99 -0.77
CA TRP A 145 -5.19 13.34 -0.36
C TRP A 145 -6.42 14.16 0.06
N LEU A 146 -7.55 14.03 -0.67
CA LEU A 146 -8.82 14.65 -0.30
C LEU A 146 -9.36 14.05 1.01
N VAL A 147 -9.28 12.72 1.16
CA VAL A 147 -9.66 12.03 2.40
C VAL A 147 -8.81 12.50 3.57
N ALA A 148 -7.49 12.60 3.41
CA ALA A 148 -6.57 13.06 4.45
C ALA A 148 -6.89 14.50 4.94
N ARG A 149 -7.40 15.35 4.06
CA ARG A 149 -7.81 16.74 4.42
C ARG A 149 -9.23 16.84 4.96
N SER A 150 -10.02 15.79 4.86
CA SER A 150 -11.43 15.75 5.29
C SER A 150 -11.57 15.52 6.81
N ARG A 151 -12.82 15.43 7.27
CA ARG A 151 -13.13 15.01 8.67
C ARG A 151 -12.67 13.58 8.94
N ILE A 152 -12.74 12.72 7.91
CA ILE A 152 -12.31 11.32 7.99
C ILE A 152 -10.80 11.25 8.28
N GLY A 153 -9.98 12.01 7.55
CA GLY A 153 -8.53 12.02 7.75
C GLY A 153 -8.12 12.49 9.15
N ARG A 154 -8.80 13.53 9.68
CA ARG A 154 -8.56 13.98 11.07
C ARG A 154 -8.93 12.93 12.12
N ALA A 155 -10.02 12.19 11.91
CA ALA A 155 -10.39 11.09 12.79
C ALA A 155 -9.38 9.93 12.73
N MET A 156 -8.88 9.60 11.52
CA MET A 156 -7.81 8.59 11.34
C MET A 156 -6.51 9.00 12.05
N GLU A 157 -6.12 10.27 11.95
CA GLU A 157 -4.94 10.80 12.65
C GLU A 157 -5.11 10.75 14.18
N ALA A 158 -6.27 11.14 14.71
CA ALA A 158 -6.58 11.04 16.14
C ALA A 158 -6.50 9.59 16.65
N MET A 159 -7.06 8.64 15.89
CA MET A 159 -6.98 7.21 16.24
C MET A 159 -5.55 6.66 16.22
N ARG A 160 -4.71 7.14 15.31
CA ARG A 160 -3.31 6.72 15.23
C ARG A 160 -2.49 7.23 16.42
N GLU A 161 -2.79 8.42 16.94
CA GLU A 161 -2.10 8.99 18.10
C GLU A 161 -2.55 8.32 19.42
N ASP A 162 -3.88 8.21 19.64
CA ASP A 162 -4.45 7.51 20.81
C ASP A 162 -5.87 7.01 20.48
N GLU A 163 -5.98 5.68 20.34
CA GLU A 163 -7.23 5.01 19.99
C GLU A 163 -8.29 5.20 21.07
N THR A 164 -7.89 5.11 22.37
CA THR A 164 -8.80 5.22 23.51
C THR A 164 -9.34 6.64 23.66
N ALA A 165 -8.48 7.64 23.47
CA ALA A 165 -8.89 9.04 23.49
C ALA A 165 -9.83 9.37 22.32
N ALA A 166 -9.56 8.87 21.12
CA ALA A 166 -10.43 9.06 19.95
C ALA A 166 -11.81 8.44 20.17
N GLU A 167 -11.89 7.25 20.75
CA GLU A 167 -13.14 6.56 21.07
C GLU A 167 -13.95 7.36 22.10
N SER A 168 -13.30 7.90 23.13
CA SER A 168 -13.90 8.75 24.15
C SER A 168 -14.50 10.05 23.57
N MET A 169 -13.96 10.52 22.47
CA MET A 169 -14.46 11.68 21.71
C MET A 169 -15.56 11.32 20.70
N GLY A 170 -16.04 10.06 20.70
CA GLY A 170 -17.15 9.60 19.86
C GLY A 170 -16.73 9.09 18.47
N VAL A 171 -15.45 8.83 18.23
CA VAL A 171 -15.00 8.22 16.96
C VAL A 171 -15.29 6.72 17.01
N ASP A 172 -16.04 6.21 16.02
CA ASP A 172 -16.30 4.76 15.88
C ASP A 172 -15.06 4.07 15.27
N VAL A 173 -14.12 3.73 16.14
CA VAL A 173 -12.82 3.11 15.78
C VAL A 173 -13.00 1.89 14.88
N ARG A 174 -13.98 1.04 15.17
CA ARG A 174 -14.21 -0.19 14.42
C ARG A 174 -14.60 0.08 12.96
N ARG A 175 -15.45 1.07 12.71
CA ARG A 175 -15.86 1.45 11.34
C ARG A 175 -14.70 2.04 10.55
N TYR A 176 -13.90 2.88 11.19
CA TYR A 176 -12.72 3.46 10.52
C TYR A 176 -11.67 2.40 10.18
N LYS A 177 -11.38 1.49 11.10
CA LYS A 177 -10.46 0.36 10.86
C LYS A 177 -10.96 -0.55 9.74
N MET A 178 -12.25 -0.91 9.74
CA MET A 178 -12.85 -1.69 8.66
C MET A 178 -12.80 -0.95 7.33
N GLY A 179 -13.16 0.32 7.29
CA GLY A 179 -13.10 1.14 6.08
C GLY A 179 -11.69 1.24 5.51
N ALA A 180 -10.69 1.41 6.37
CA ALA A 180 -9.28 1.41 5.96
C ALA A 180 -8.84 0.07 5.39
N LEU A 181 -9.24 -1.05 5.99
CA LEU A 181 -8.93 -2.39 5.49
C LEU A 181 -9.57 -2.65 4.11
N LEU A 182 -10.84 -2.25 3.91
CA LEU A 182 -11.54 -2.40 2.63
C LEU A 182 -10.90 -1.53 1.53
N ALA A 183 -10.55 -0.28 1.85
CA ALA A 183 -9.86 0.61 0.92
C ALA A 183 -8.47 0.10 0.56
N SER A 184 -7.73 -0.45 1.54
CA SER A 184 -6.44 -1.11 1.31
C SER A 184 -6.60 -2.32 0.38
N ALA A 185 -7.57 -3.20 0.64
CA ALA A 185 -7.85 -4.36 -0.20
C ALA A 185 -8.24 -3.97 -1.64
N ALA A 186 -9.00 -2.89 -1.80
CA ALA A 186 -9.36 -2.34 -3.10
C ALA A 186 -8.13 -1.89 -3.90
N LEU A 187 -7.23 -1.13 -3.27
CA LEU A 187 -6.00 -0.64 -3.91
C LEU A 187 -5.03 -1.77 -4.21
N ALA A 188 -4.86 -2.73 -3.28
CA ALA A 188 -3.99 -3.88 -3.50
C ALA A 188 -4.53 -4.81 -4.59
N GLY A 189 -5.85 -5.07 -4.62
CA GLY A 189 -6.49 -5.86 -5.67
C GLY A 189 -6.37 -5.21 -7.04
N LEU A 190 -6.55 -3.88 -7.12
CA LEU A 190 -6.33 -3.11 -8.33
C LEU A 190 -4.88 -3.23 -8.81
N ALA A 191 -3.91 -3.09 -7.91
CA ALA A 191 -2.49 -3.25 -8.22
C ALA A 191 -2.19 -4.67 -8.74
N GLY A 192 -2.80 -5.71 -8.14
CA GLY A 192 -2.68 -7.09 -8.58
C GLY A 192 -3.22 -7.33 -9.99
N CYS A 193 -4.41 -6.81 -10.30
CA CYS A 193 -4.98 -6.87 -11.65
C CYS A 193 -4.06 -6.22 -12.69
N LEU A 194 -3.56 -5.02 -12.39
CA LEU A 194 -2.67 -4.29 -13.30
C LEU A 194 -1.34 -5.04 -13.48
N SER A 195 -0.76 -5.56 -12.40
CA SER A 195 0.46 -6.38 -12.45
C SER A 195 0.30 -7.60 -13.34
N ALA A 196 -0.79 -8.36 -13.17
CA ALA A 196 -1.08 -9.55 -13.96
C ALA A 196 -1.20 -9.26 -15.47
N HIS A 197 -1.80 -8.12 -15.84
CA HIS A 197 -2.01 -7.71 -17.24
C HIS A 197 -0.81 -6.93 -17.83
N VAL A 198 0.23 -6.69 -17.07
CA VAL A 198 1.53 -6.17 -17.54
C VAL A 198 2.53 -7.31 -17.73
N SER A 199 2.67 -8.19 -16.73
CA SER A 199 3.65 -9.27 -16.75
C SER A 199 3.24 -10.46 -17.62
N SER A 200 1.95 -10.56 -17.99
CA SER A 200 1.36 -11.69 -18.73
C SER A 200 1.52 -13.05 -18.03
N PHE A 201 2.03 -13.03 -16.80
CA PHE A 201 2.28 -14.19 -15.95
C PHE A 201 2.04 -13.81 -14.49
N ILE A 202 1.52 -14.76 -13.71
CA ILE A 202 1.41 -14.66 -12.25
C ILE A 202 1.83 -15.97 -11.59
N GLY A 203 2.69 -15.85 -10.58
CA GLY A 203 3.19 -16.97 -9.80
C GLY A 203 2.77 -16.90 -8.33
N PRO A 204 2.52 -18.03 -7.64
CA PRO A 204 2.10 -18.03 -6.24
C PRO A 204 3.10 -17.36 -5.29
N ASN A 205 4.39 -17.40 -5.62
CA ASN A 205 5.46 -16.84 -4.79
C ASN A 205 5.47 -15.30 -4.74
N GLU A 206 4.78 -14.64 -5.67
CA GLU A 206 4.68 -13.17 -5.73
C GLU A 206 3.70 -12.60 -4.68
N TYR A 207 2.98 -13.45 -3.93
CA TYR A 207 1.91 -13.03 -3.00
C TYR A 207 2.09 -13.54 -1.56
N GLY A 208 3.34 -13.96 -1.21
CA GLY A 208 3.68 -14.48 0.11
C GLY A 208 4.25 -13.41 1.06
N PHE A 209 4.98 -13.89 2.05
CA PHE A 209 5.55 -13.08 3.12
C PHE A 209 6.57 -12.03 2.62
N GLU A 210 7.46 -12.40 1.72
CA GLU A 210 8.52 -11.51 1.23
C GLU A 210 7.94 -10.25 0.52
N PRO A 211 7.01 -10.38 -0.44
CA PRO A 211 6.30 -9.23 -1.01
C PRO A 211 5.54 -8.40 0.03
N ALA A 212 4.94 -9.03 1.05
CA ALA A 212 4.23 -8.31 2.10
C ALA A 212 5.17 -7.38 2.90
N VAL A 213 6.37 -7.86 3.25
CA VAL A 213 7.40 -7.05 3.92
C VAL A 213 7.93 -5.94 3.00
N THR A 214 8.07 -6.22 1.71
CA THR A 214 8.49 -5.21 0.72
C THR A 214 7.47 -4.09 0.62
N ILE A 215 6.17 -4.40 0.56
CA ILE A 215 5.08 -3.40 0.53
C ILE A 215 5.07 -2.56 1.82
N LEU A 216 5.28 -3.19 2.98
CA LEU A 216 5.44 -2.46 4.24
C LEU A 216 6.61 -1.47 4.18
N SER A 217 7.74 -1.93 3.63
CA SER A 217 8.96 -1.11 3.52
C SER A 217 8.76 0.12 2.66
N PHE A 218 7.93 0.06 1.60
CA PHE A 218 7.56 1.22 0.78
C PHE A 218 6.90 2.32 1.62
N ALA A 219 5.95 1.94 2.46
CA ALA A 219 5.22 2.89 3.29
C ALA A 219 6.07 3.43 4.46
N LEU A 220 6.92 2.59 5.05
CA LEU A 220 7.81 3.01 6.13
C LEU A 220 8.89 3.97 5.63
N LEU A 221 9.52 3.66 4.49
CA LEU A 221 10.54 4.53 3.90
C LEU A 221 9.94 5.88 3.46
N GLY A 222 8.78 5.87 2.84
CA GLY A 222 8.10 7.10 2.43
C GLY A 222 7.64 7.94 3.63
N GLY A 223 7.08 7.29 4.64
CA GLY A 223 6.47 7.91 5.82
C GLY A 223 4.95 8.00 5.72
N ILE A 224 4.28 8.12 6.87
CA ILE A 224 2.81 8.02 7.01
C ILE A 224 2.14 9.41 7.09
N GLY A 225 2.90 10.49 7.05
CA GLY A 225 2.39 11.86 7.27
C GLY A 225 1.58 12.44 6.10
N ASN A 226 1.74 11.91 4.88
CA ASN A 226 1.08 12.39 3.67
C ASN A 226 0.92 11.21 2.67
N PRO A 227 -0.21 11.08 1.95
CA PRO A 227 -0.41 10.01 0.96
C PRO A 227 0.64 9.97 -0.17
N ILE A 228 1.25 11.09 -0.50
CA ILE A 228 2.29 11.15 -1.55
C ILE A 228 3.61 10.49 -1.08
N ALA A 229 3.91 10.55 0.21
CA ALA A 229 5.16 10.08 0.77
C ALA A 229 5.44 8.58 0.55
N PRO A 230 4.49 7.65 0.77
CA PRO A 230 4.67 6.22 0.49
C PRO A 230 4.95 5.91 -0.98
N VAL A 231 4.38 6.69 -1.91
CA VAL A 231 4.64 6.54 -3.35
C VAL A 231 6.10 6.81 -3.67
N PHE A 232 6.67 7.88 -3.10
CA PHE A 232 8.10 8.14 -3.23
C PHE A 232 8.96 7.05 -2.60
N GLY A 233 8.55 6.51 -1.44
CA GLY A 233 9.21 5.36 -0.82
C GLY A 233 9.23 4.14 -1.73
N ALA A 234 8.10 3.82 -2.37
CA ALA A 234 8.00 2.76 -3.36
C ALA A 234 8.90 3.01 -4.57
N TRP A 235 8.92 4.24 -5.09
CA TRP A 235 9.77 4.59 -6.24
C TRP A 235 11.26 4.44 -5.92
N VAL A 236 11.70 4.93 -4.75
CA VAL A 236 13.10 4.77 -4.32
C VAL A 236 13.48 3.30 -4.22
N LEU A 237 12.68 2.47 -3.52
CA LEU A 237 12.98 1.04 -3.36
C LEU A 237 12.83 0.23 -4.66
N THR A 238 12.06 0.72 -5.63
CA THR A 238 11.94 0.08 -6.96
C THR A 238 13.08 0.48 -7.89
N LEU A 239 13.51 1.75 -7.86
CA LEU A 239 14.60 2.26 -8.71
C LEU A 239 15.97 1.79 -8.23
N LEU A 240 16.16 1.66 -6.94
CA LEU A 240 17.47 1.41 -6.35
C LEU A 240 18.10 0.08 -6.77
N PRO A 241 17.38 -1.08 -6.80
CA PRO A 241 17.91 -2.32 -7.34
C PRO A 241 18.26 -2.24 -8.83
N GLU A 242 17.56 -1.40 -9.58
CA GLU A 242 17.85 -1.20 -11.02
C GLU A 242 19.11 -0.38 -11.23
N LEU A 243 19.33 0.65 -10.41
CA LEU A 243 20.58 1.43 -10.43
C LEU A 243 21.80 0.57 -10.03
N LEU A 244 21.59 -0.43 -9.17
CA LEU A 244 22.62 -1.36 -8.70
C LEU A 244 22.71 -2.64 -9.56
N ARG A 245 22.09 -2.67 -10.73
CA ARG A 245 22.08 -3.82 -11.64
C ARG A 245 23.47 -4.34 -12.01
N GLY A 246 24.48 -3.46 -11.99
CA GLY A 246 25.89 -3.84 -12.18
C GLY A 246 26.51 -4.67 -11.05
N LEU A 247 25.84 -4.79 -9.89
CA LEU A 247 26.26 -5.57 -8.71
C LEU A 247 25.32 -6.78 -8.50
N ALA A 248 25.04 -7.53 -9.54
CA ALA A 248 23.99 -8.56 -9.60
C ALA A 248 24.01 -9.55 -8.40
N ASP A 249 25.20 -9.98 -7.97
CA ASP A 249 25.39 -10.97 -6.89
C ASP A 249 25.08 -10.40 -5.49
N LEU A 250 25.12 -9.08 -5.33
CA LEU A 250 24.89 -8.40 -4.04
C LEU A 250 23.48 -7.78 -3.93
N ARG A 251 22.64 -7.93 -4.95
CA ARG A 251 21.33 -7.26 -5.04
C ARG A 251 20.43 -7.51 -3.82
N LEU A 252 20.33 -8.76 -3.38
CA LEU A 252 19.53 -9.14 -2.21
C LEU A 252 20.09 -8.56 -0.90
N VAL A 253 21.42 -8.63 -0.75
CA VAL A 253 22.11 -8.09 0.44
C VAL A 253 21.96 -6.57 0.51
N VAL A 254 22.17 -5.90 -0.63
CA VAL A 254 22.03 -4.44 -0.72
C VAL A 254 20.60 -4.01 -0.48
N ASN A 255 19.61 -4.72 -1.03
CA ASN A 255 18.19 -4.40 -0.79
C ASN A 255 17.81 -4.54 0.69
N GLY A 256 18.23 -5.64 1.34
CA GLY A 256 18.04 -5.81 2.79
C GLY A 256 18.77 -4.74 3.62
N LEU A 257 20.01 -4.42 3.28
CA LEU A 257 20.78 -3.38 3.96
C LEU A 257 20.13 -2.00 3.85
N ILE A 258 19.60 -1.66 2.68
CA ILE A 258 18.90 -0.40 2.44
C ILE A 258 17.65 -0.29 3.30
N ILE A 259 16.85 -1.37 3.40
CA ILE A 259 15.67 -1.39 4.27
C ILE A 259 16.09 -1.16 5.73
N VAL A 260 17.15 -1.84 6.20
CA VAL A 260 17.67 -1.67 7.56
C VAL A 260 18.16 -0.24 7.79
N VAL A 261 18.96 0.30 6.89
CA VAL A 261 19.46 1.69 6.97
C VAL A 261 18.30 2.68 6.92
N ALA A 262 17.32 2.48 6.05
CA ALA A 262 16.15 3.33 5.96
C ALA A 262 15.35 3.36 7.28
N VAL A 263 15.09 2.21 7.87
CA VAL A 263 14.36 2.10 9.15
C VAL A 263 15.16 2.71 10.30
N LEU A 264 16.48 2.53 10.34
CA LEU A 264 17.34 3.06 11.41
C LEU A 264 17.54 4.58 11.33
N PHE A 265 17.78 5.11 10.13
CA PHE A 265 18.13 6.53 9.95
C PHE A 265 16.94 7.42 9.59
N LEU A 266 15.83 6.84 9.06
CA LEU A 266 14.61 7.57 8.74
C LEU A 266 13.39 7.03 9.52
N PRO A 267 13.39 7.06 10.85
CA PRO A 267 12.29 6.51 11.66
C PRO A 267 10.95 7.21 11.44
N ARG A 268 10.93 8.34 10.69
CA ARG A 268 9.72 9.10 10.30
C ARG A 268 9.50 9.12 8.79
N GLY A 269 10.26 8.34 8.03
CA GLY A 269 10.23 8.34 6.56
C GLY A 269 10.88 9.57 5.95
N LEU A 270 11.04 9.56 4.61
CA LEU A 270 11.65 10.63 3.83
C LEU A 270 10.94 11.98 3.97
N PHE A 271 9.62 11.98 4.21
CA PHE A 271 8.76 13.17 4.33
C PHE A 271 8.21 13.38 5.75
N GLY A 272 8.89 12.86 6.77
CA GLY A 272 8.50 13.07 8.16
C GLY A 272 8.51 14.55 8.53
N VAL A 273 7.38 15.08 8.99
CA VAL A 273 7.29 16.48 9.46
C VAL A 273 8.20 16.64 10.68
N PRO A 274 9.19 17.54 10.67
CA PRO A 274 10.08 17.71 11.80
C PRO A 274 9.29 18.21 13.02
N MET A 275 9.29 17.42 14.12
CA MET A 275 8.63 17.76 15.40
C MET A 275 9.02 19.14 15.96
N ARG A 276 10.13 19.73 15.49
CA ARG A 276 10.55 21.09 15.86
C ARG A 276 9.46 22.15 15.58
N ARG A 277 8.62 21.95 14.55
CA ARG A 277 7.54 22.93 14.23
C ARG A 277 6.35 22.77 15.16
N VAL A 278 6.02 21.56 15.61
CA VAL A 278 4.93 21.32 16.56
C VAL A 278 5.34 21.79 17.96
N ALA A 279 6.55 21.44 18.42
CA ALA A 279 7.09 21.90 19.69
C ALA A 279 7.28 23.44 19.73
N ALA A 280 7.65 24.07 18.62
CA ALA A 280 7.76 25.53 18.53
C ALA A 280 6.38 26.22 18.60
N ARG A 281 5.34 25.66 17.97
CA ARG A 281 3.96 26.16 18.07
C ARG A 281 3.41 26.01 19.48
N VAL A 282 3.54 24.83 20.09
CA VAL A 282 3.08 24.57 21.47
C VAL A 282 3.82 25.50 22.47
N ARG A 283 5.11 25.77 22.27
CA ARG A 283 5.85 26.74 23.10
C ARG A 283 5.44 28.19 22.82
N ALA A 284 5.12 28.54 21.60
CA ALA A 284 4.63 29.87 21.25
C ALA A 284 3.24 30.13 21.85
N ASP A 285 2.34 29.16 21.78
CA ASP A 285 0.99 29.25 22.36
C ASP A 285 1.03 29.23 23.89
N ALA A 286 1.90 28.44 24.53
CA ALA A 286 2.12 28.45 25.97
C ALA A 286 2.80 29.75 26.45
N GLY A 287 3.65 30.35 25.62
CA GLY A 287 4.24 31.67 25.87
C GLY A 287 3.22 32.82 25.77
N ALA A 288 2.36 32.76 24.79
CA ALA A 288 1.27 33.73 24.59
C ALA A 288 0.23 33.68 25.73
N SER A 289 -0.11 32.46 26.23
CA SER A 289 -1.02 32.28 27.37
C SER A 289 -0.44 32.81 28.69
N ARG A 290 0.88 32.80 28.87
CA ARG A 290 1.55 33.35 30.06
C ARG A 290 1.80 34.87 30.00
N ALA A 291 1.69 35.47 28.79
CA ALA A 291 1.92 36.91 28.59
C ALA A 291 0.68 37.76 28.79
N GLN A 292 -0.47 37.20 29.22
CA GLN A 292 -1.63 37.97 29.66
C GLN A 292 -1.67 38.02 31.21
N PRO A 293 -1.01 38.96 31.87
CA PRO A 293 -1.18 39.19 33.28
C PRO A 293 -2.38 40.13 33.49
N GLY A 294 -3.45 39.58 34.13
CA GLY A 294 -4.27 40.35 35.05
C GLY A 294 -5.15 41.45 34.47
N ALA A 295 -6.31 41.07 33.90
CA ALA A 295 -7.49 41.91 34.06
C ALA A 295 -8.12 41.62 35.43
N ARG A 296 -7.86 42.48 36.42
CA ARG A 296 -8.60 42.52 37.70
C ARG A 296 -10.02 43.01 37.40
N PRO A 297 -11.08 42.38 37.89
CA PRO A 297 -12.40 42.99 37.91
C PRO A 297 -12.43 44.04 39.01
N THR A 298 -12.81 45.26 38.65
CA THR A 298 -13.34 46.29 39.57
C THR A 298 -14.85 46.10 39.67
#